data_43f633e42b89795a5e5046e8bc175420
#
_entry.id   43f633e42b89795a5e5046e8bc175420
#
_cell.length_a   1.000
_cell.length_b   1.000
_cell.length_c   1.000
_cell.angle_alpha   90.00
_cell.angle_beta   90.00
_cell.angle_gamma   90.00
#
_symmetry.space_group_name_H-M   'P 1'
#
loop_
_entity.id
_entity.type
_entity.pdbx_description
1 polymer ?
#
loop_
_entity_poly.entity_id
_entity_poly.type
_entity_poly.pdbx_seq_one_letter_code
_entity_poly.pdbx_strand_id
1 'polypeptide(L)'
;MIAQVVEMEKIVEQGLLYDFYGELLTEHQRRIYEDMVLNDLSPSEIAKEQGISRQSVHDLKKRCDKILEEYETKLQLVAKFMKIREMIRELDDLADTCAKTRDMALIDQIR
;
A
#
# COMPACT_ATOMS: atom_id res chain seq x y z
N MET A 1 1.93 8.32 19.11
CA MET A 1 1.71 6.91 18.73
C MET A 1 0.59 6.72 17.71
N ILE A 2 -0.63 7.16 18.03
CA ILE A 2 -1.77 7.02 17.10
C ILE A 2 -1.54 7.77 15.78
N ALA A 3 -0.98 8.99 15.84
CA ALA A 3 -0.69 9.79 14.65
C ALA A 3 0.35 9.12 13.74
N GLN A 4 1.37 8.47 14.30
CA GLN A 4 2.38 7.75 13.53
C GLN A 4 1.81 6.51 12.84
N VAL A 5 0.92 5.79 13.51
CA VAL A 5 0.25 4.61 12.94
C VAL A 5 -0.65 5.02 11.78
N VAL A 6 -1.40 6.13 11.92
CA VAL A 6 -2.27 6.65 10.86
C VAL A 6 -1.44 7.11 9.66
N GLU A 7 -0.27 7.74 9.87
CA GLU A 7 0.63 8.13 8.79
C GLU A 7 1.22 6.92 8.07
N MET A 8 1.66 5.91 8.81
CA MET A 8 2.18 4.67 8.23
C MET A 8 1.11 3.92 7.42
N GLU A 9 -0.12 3.88 7.91
CA GLU A 9 -1.25 3.29 7.17
C GLU A 9 -1.52 4.06 5.88
N LYS A 10 -1.43 5.39 5.92
CA LYS A 10 -1.62 6.25 4.75
C LYS A 10 -0.54 6.02 3.70
N ILE A 11 0.72 5.91 4.11
CA ILE A 11 1.85 5.64 3.21
C ILE A 11 1.70 4.27 2.56
N VAL A 12 1.32 3.25 3.34
CA VAL A 12 1.09 1.90 2.84
C VAL A 12 -0.07 1.88 1.86
N GLU A 13 -1.16 2.58 2.16
CA GLU A 13 -2.32 2.70 1.28
C GLU A 13 -1.93 3.38 -0.04
N GLN A 14 -1.20 4.48 0.00
CA GLN A 14 -0.71 5.18 -1.19
C GLN A 14 0.18 4.27 -2.04
N GLY A 15 1.07 3.52 -1.41
CA GLY A 15 1.92 2.56 -2.10
C GLY A 15 1.12 1.47 -2.81
N LEU A 16 0.08 0.94 -2.17
CA LEU A 16 -0.79 -0.07 -2.76
C LEU A 16 -1.62 0.51 -3.91
N LEU A 17 -2.16 1.70 -3.76
CA LEU A 17 -2.88 2.39 -4.83
C LEU A 17 -1.98 2.59 -6.05
N TYR A 18 -0.74 2.98 -5.82
CA TYR A 18 0.23 3.15 -6.89
C TYR A 18 0.58 1.81 -7.55
N ASP A 19 0.79 0.74 -6.77
CA ASP A 19 1.11 -0.58 -7.29
C ASP A 19 0.00 -1.10 -8.22
N PHE A 20 -1.26 -0.88 -7.87
CA PHE A 20 -2.39 -1.34 -8.67
C PHE A 20 -2.73 -0.43 -9.84
N TYR A 21 -2.65 0.88 -9.67
CA TYR A 21 -3.17 1.86 -10.64
C TYR A 21 -2.13 2.80 -11.23
N GLY A 22 -0.88 2.72 -10.79
CA GLY A 22 0.18 3.64 -11.21
C GLY A 22 0.40 3.68 -12.71
N GLU A 23 0.22 2.57 -13.40
CA GLU A 23 0.37 2.49 -14.86
C GLU A 23 -0.68 3.32 -15.61
N LEU A 24 -1.78 3.69 -14.96
CA LEU A 24 -2.83 4.51 -15.54
C LEU A 24 -2.52 6.00 -15.47
N LEU A 25 -1.48 6.38 -14.73
CA LEU A 25 -0.97 7.75 -14.71
C LEU A 25 -0.14 8.02 -15.96
N THR A 26 -0.05 9.31 -16.35
CA THR A 26 0.88 9.69 -17.43
C THR A 26 2.32 9.45 -16.99
N GLU A 27 3.24 9.34 -17.94
CA GLU A 27 4.66 9.12 -17.61
C GLU A 27 5.23 10.22 -16.72
N HIS A 28 4.88 11.47 -16.98
CA HIS A 28 5.31 12.62 -16.18
C HIS A 28 4.74 12.55 -14.76
N GLN A 29 3.44 12.26 -14.63
CA GLN A 29 2.78 12.10 -13.33
C GLN A 29 3.41 10.94 -12.54
N ARG A 30 3.64 9.82 -13.20
CA ARG A 30 4.24 8.63 -12.59
C ARG A 30 5.63 8.93 -12.04
N ARG A 31 6.47 9.59 -12.82
CA ARG A 31 7.84 9.93 -12.42
C ARG A 31 7.87 10.78 -11.16
N ILE A 32 7.07 11.84 -11.13
CA ILE A 32 7.01 12.74 -9.97
C ILE A 32 6.40 12.03 -8.75
N TYR A 33 5.36 11.25 -8.96
CA TYR A 33 4.71 10.50 -7.89
C TYR A 33 5.67 9.45 -7.28
N GLU A 34 6.39 8.72 -8.11
CA GLU A 34 7.42 7.77 -7.64
C GLU A 34 8.49 8.46 -6.81
N ASP A 35 8.98 9.59 -7.27
CA ASP A 35 10.00 10.34 -6.55
C ASP A 35 9.52 10.78 -5.17
N MET A 36 8.27 11.18 -5.03
CA MET A 36 7.70 11.61 -3.76
C MET A 36 7.37 10.44 -2.82
N VAL A 37 6.79 9.38 -3.34
CA VAL A 37 6.22 8.30 -2.52
C VAL A 37 7.20 7.15 -2.33
N LEU A 38 7.94 6.77 -3.38
CA LEU A 38 8.85 5.63 -3.34
C LEU A 38 10.30 6.02 -3.06
N ASN A 39 10.76 7.12 -3.63
CA ASN A 39 12.16 7.55 -3.52
C ASN A 39 12.39 8.59 -2.42
N ASP A 40 11.33 8.97 -1.73
CA ASP A 40 11.37 9.89 -0.58
C ASP A 40 12.09 11.22 -0.87
N LEU A 41 11.99 11.71 -2.09
CA LEU A 41 12.53 13.02 -2.46
C LEU A 41 11.62 14.14 -1.96
N SER A 42 12.23 15.25 -1.52
CA SER A 42 11.46 16.41 -1.10
C SER A 42 10.82 17.11 -2.29
N PRO A 43 9.69 17.83 -2.08
CA PRO A 43 9.10 18.63 -3.15
C PRO A 43 10.06 19.65 -3.76
N SER A 44 10.96 20.20 -2.96
CA SER A 44 11.98 21.15 -3.42
C SER A 44 12.99 20.51 -4.36
N GLU A 45 13.44 19.30 -4.05
CA GLU A 45 14.36 18.54 -4.90
C GLU A 45 13.71 18.18 -6.24
N ILE A 46 12.48 17.72 -6.20
CA ILE A 46 11.72 17.37 -7.41
C ILE A 46 11.49 18.59 -8.29
N ALA A 47 11.09 19.72 -7.68
CA ALA A 47 10.86 20.96 -8.41
C ALA A 47 12.13 21.42 -9.13
N LYS A 48 13.26 21.33 -8.48
CA LYS A 48 14.56 21.70 -9.04
C LYS A 48 14.95 20.78 -10.19
N GLU A 49 14.78 19.48 -10.00
CA GLU A 49 15.13 18.46 -11.00
C GLU A 49 14.25 18.56 -12.25
N GLN A 50 12.94 18.76 -12.06
CA GLN A 50 11.99 18.82 -13.16
C GLN A 50 11.81 20.21 -13.78
N GLY A 51 12.42 21.24 -13.20
CA GLY A 51 12.29 22.62 -13.71
C GLY A 51 10.90 23.20 -13.53
N ILE A 52 10.19 22.80 -12.50
CA ILE A 52 8.84 23.31 -12.20
C ILE A 52 8.82 23.93 -10.80
N SER A 53 7.73 24.60 -10.46
CA SER A 53 7.59 25.20 -9.15
C SER A 53 7.28 24.14 -8.10
N ARG A 54 7.65 24.44 -6.84
CA ARG A 54 7.34 23.60 -5.69
C ARG A 54 5.83 23.41 -5.54
N GLN A 55 5.06 24.46 -5.80
CA GLN A 55 3.59 24.40 -5.77
C GLN A 55 3.05 23.43 -6.83
N SER A 56 3.64 23.43 -8.04
CA SER A 56 3.27 22.50 -9.10
C SER A 56 3.48 21.05 -8.70
N VAL A 57 4.55 20.76 -7.96
CA VAL A 57 4.81 19.41 -7.44
C VAL A 57 3.72 18.99 -6.46
N HIS A 58 3.34 19.87 -5.53
CA HIS A 58 2.26 19.59 -4.58
C HIS A 58 0.92 19.37 -5.27
N ASP A 59 0.59 20.23 -6.24
CA ASP A 59 -0.67 20.13 -7.00
C ASP A 59 -0.72 18.83 -7.81
N LEU A 60 0.40 18.44 -8.40
CA LEU A 60 0.50 17.22 -9.17
C LEU A 60 0.30 15.99 -8.29
N LYS A 61 0.91 15.98 -7.09
CA LYS A 61 0.72 14.90 -6.12
C LYS A 61 -0.74 14.74 -5.72
N LYS A 62 -1.39 15.85 -5.40
CA LYS A 62 -2.82 15.84 -5.02
C LYS A 62 -3.68 15.30 -6.15
N ARG A 63 -3.39 15.71 -7.39
CA ARG A 63 -4.11 15.24 -8.57
C ARG A 63 -3.91 13.74 -8.78
N CYS A 64 -2.68 13.25 -8.63
CA CYS A 64 -2.39 11.82 -8.74
C CYS A 64 -3.11 11.02 -7.64
N ASP A 65 -3.04 11.47 -6.39
CA ASP A 65 -3.75 10.82 -5.28
C ASP A 65 -5.24 10.70 -5.60
N LYS A 66 -5.84 11.76 -6.11
CA LYS A 66 -7.26 11.78 -6.46
C LYS A 66 -7.59 10.81 -7.59
N ILE A 67 -6.75 10.75 -8.62
CA ILE A 67 -6.92 9.81 -9.74
C ILE A 67 -6.86 8.37 -9.25
N LEU A 68 -5.87 8.04 -8.43
CA LEU A 68 -5.71 6.70 -7.88
C LEU A 68 -6.89 6.31 -6.98
N GLU A 69 -7.36 7.23 -6.14
CA GLU A 69 -8.52 7.01 -5.28
C GLU A 69 -9.80 6.81 -6.08
N GLU A 70 -9.99 7.55 -7.17
CA GLU A 70 -11.14 7.39 -8.06
C GLU A 70 -11.16 6.01 -8.71
N TYR A 71 -10.00 5.51 -9.15
CA TYR A 71 -9.90 4.14 -9.66
C TYR A 71 -10.26 3.10 -8.60
N GLU A 72 -9.75 3.29 -7.38
CA GLU A 72 -10.05 2.38 -6.28
C GLU A 72 -11.54 2.41 -5.93
N THR A 73 -12.16 3.58 -5.93
CA THR A 73 -13.60 3.71 -5.66
C THR A 73 -14.42 2.89 -6.68
N LYS A 74 -13.99 2.86 -7.92
CA LYS A 74 -14.68 2.14 -8.99
C LYS A 74 -14.34 0.66 -9.05
N LEU A 75 -13.08 0.30 -8.88
CA LEU A 75 -12.58 -1.05 -9.13
C LEU A 75 -12.38 -1.87 -7.86
N GLN A 76 -12.07 -1.24 -6.75
CA GLN A 76 -11.86 -1.86 -5.43
C GLN A 76 -10.84 -3.01 -5.43
N LEU A 77 -9.80 -2.91 -6.27
CA LEU A 77 -8.76 -3.93 -6.34
C LEU A 77 -7.91 -3.99 -5.08
N VAL A 78 -7.60 -2.84 -4.48
CA VAL A 78 -6.85 -2.77 -3.23
C VAL A 78 -7.67 -3.37 -2.09
N ALA A 79 -8.95 -3.01 -1.98
CA ALA A 79 -9.84 -3.55 -0.97
C ALA A 79 -9.97 -5.07 -1.07
N LYS A 80 -10.12 -5.60 -2.31
CA LYS A 80 -10.20 -7.04 -2.56
C LYS A 80 -8.88 -7.74 -2.20
N PHE A 81 -7.75 -7.14 -2.57
CA PHE A 81 -6.42 -7.65 -2.23
C PHE A 81 -6.23 -7.75 -0.73
N MET A 82 -6.57 -6.69 0.01
CA MET A 82 -6.45 -6.66 1.47
C MET A 82 -7.32 -7.71 2.12
N LYS A 83 -8.53 -7.93 1.60
CA LYS A 83 -9.46 -8.95 2.11
C LYS A 83 -8.91 -10.36 1.87
N ILE A 84 -8.38 -10.63 0.68
CA ILE A 84 -7.78 -11.93 0.36
C ILE A 84 -6.56 -12.18 1.26
N ARG A 85 -5.73 -11.17 1.46
CA ARG A 85 -4.57 -11.26 2.33
C ARG A 85 -4.95 -11.60 3.77
N GLU A 86 -6.00 -10.99 4.28
CA GLU A 86 -6.53 -11.27 5.61
C GLU A 86 -7.06 -12.70 5.71
N MET A 87 -7.79 -13.17 4.70
CA MET A 87 -8.30 -14.54 4.63
C MET A 87 -7.16 -15.56 4.62
N ILE A 88 -6.09 -15.30 3.88
CA ILE A 88 -4.90 -16.15 3.84
C ILE A 88 -4.26 -16.22 5.23
N ARG A 89 -4.15 -15.10 5.90
CA ARG A 89 -3.60 -15.03 7.27
C ARG A 89 -4.43 -15.85 8.25
N GLU A 90 -5.76 -15.76 8.17
CA GLU A 90 -6.67 -16.56 8.99
C GLU A 90 -6.51 -18.06 8.72
N LEU A 91 -6.36 -18.45 7.47
CA LEU A 91 -6.12 -19.84 7.08
C LEU A 91 -4.80 -20.37 7.64
N ASP A 92 -3.73 -19.57 7.58
CA ASP A 92 -2.43 -19.92 8.15
C ASP A 92 -2.53 -20.13 9.66
N ASP A 93 -3.23 -19.23 10.35
CA ASP A 93 -3.43 -19.33 11.81
C ASP A 93 -4.22 -20.58 12.17
N LEU A 94 -5.27 -20.90 11.41
CA LEU A 94 -6.07 -22.12 11.62
C LEU A 94 -5.23 -23.39 11.35
N ALA A 95 -4.44 -23.38 10.30
CA ALA A 95 -3.56 -24.49 9.97
C ALA A 95 -2.52 -24.74 11.09
N ASP A 96 -1.92 -23.66 11.60
CA ASP A 96 -0.97 -23.74 12.73
C ASP A 96 -1.65 -24.30 13.98
N THR A 97 -2.85 -23.84 14.29
CA THR A 97 -3.62 -24.31 15.44
C THR A 97 -3.96 -25.80 15.30
N CYS A 98 -4.39 -26.22 14.12
CA CYS A 98 -4.68 -27.63 13.83
C CYS A 98 -3.44 -28.51 13.96
N ALA A 99 -2.30 -28.05 13.47
CA ALA A 99 -1.04 -28.77 13.58
C ALA A 99 -0.62 -28.95 15.05
N LYS A 100 -0.73 -27.89 15.85
CA LYS A 100 -0.43 -27.94 17.28
C LYS A 100 -1.37 -28.88 18.03
N THR A 101 -2.66 -28.82 17.75
CA THR A 101 -3.67 -29.68 18.38
C THR A 101 -3.43 -31.15 18.01
N ARG A 102 -3.08 -31.42 16.75
CA ARG A 102 -2.77 -32.77 16.28
C ARG A 102 -1.52 -33.31 16.96
N ASP A 103 -0.48 -32.52 17.11
CA ASP A 103 0.75 -32.89 17.78
C ASP A 103 0.50 -33.24 19.26
N MET A 104 -0.32 -32.43 19.94
CA MET A 104 -0.71 -32.67 21.32
C MET A 104 -1.52 -33.99 21.47
N ALA A 105 -2.43 -34.24 20.54
CA ALA A 105 -3.21 -35.48 20.53
C ALA A 105 -2.32 -36.71 20.31
N LEU A 106 -1.31 -36.62 19.45
CA LEU A 106 -0.32 -37.68 19.22
C LEU A 106 0.52 -37.94 20.46
N ILE A 107 0.96 -36.92 21.17
CA ILE A 107 1.72 -37.03 22.40
C ILE A 107 0.89 -37.74 23.49
N ASP A 108 -0.39 -37.41 23.63
CA ASP A 108 -1.28 -38.05 24.58
C ASP A 108 -1.52 -39.52 24.24
N GLN A 109 -1.49 -39.93 22.98
CA GLN A 109 -1.62 -41.31 22.55
C GLN A 109 -0.35 -42.17 22.89
N ILE A 110 0.80 -41.49 22.94
CA ILE A 110 2.06 -42.17 23.27
C ILE A 110 2.21 -42.45 24.79
N ARG A 111 1.51 -41.70 25.60
CA ARG A 111 1.44 -41.91 27.04
C ARG A 111 0.47 -43.05 27.38
#